data_60e1826fe50d1073611fbfb31f654e8e
#
_entry.id   60e1826fe50d1073611fbfb31f654e8e
#
_cell.length_a   1.000
_cell.length_b   1.000
_cell.length_c   1.000
_cell.angle_alpha   90.00
_cell.angle_beta   90.00
_cell.angle_gamma   90.00
#
_symmetry.space_group_name_H-M   'P 1'
#
loop_
_entity.id
_entity.type
_entity.pdbx_description
1 polymer ?
#
loop_
_entity_poly.entity_id
_entity_poly.type
_entity_poly.pdbx_seq_one_letter_code
_entity_poly.pdbx_strand_id
1 'polypeptide(L)'
;IYTTNHDGNFYASFTATKAGVYQLTATLENGDSMQQTVTYVPNVANAEITLAASKDPVIADNNDLTTLTATVADTEGNAIANTEVTFTLPEDVKANFTLSDGGKVITDAEGKAKVTLKGTKAGAHTVTASMTGGKSEQLVVNFIADTLTAQVNLNVTEDNFIANNVGMTRLQATVTDGNGNPLANEAVTFTLPADVSASFTLGQGGSAITDINGKAEVTLSGTKSGTYPVTVSVNNYGVSDTK
;
A
#
# COMPACT_ATOMS: atom_id res chain seq x y z
N ILE A 1 22.10 -53.42 10.74
CA ILE A 1 23.46 -53.88 10.35
C ILE A 1 23.36 -54.32 8.89
N TYR A 2 24.21 -53.83 8.04
CA TYR A 2 24.30 -54.18 6.63
C TYR A 2 25.59 -54.93 6.39
N THR A 3 25.59 -55.87 5.47
CA THR A 3 26.78 -56.65 5.14
C THR A 3 27.32 -56.19 3.77
N THR A 4 28.66 -56.26 3.60
CA THR A 4 29.28 -56.02 2.29
C THR A 4 28.96 -57.17 1.33
N ASN A 5 28.98 -56.88 0.00
CA ASN A 5 28.88 -57.90 -1.03
C ASN A 5 30.21 -58.68 -1.15
N HIS A 6 30.29 -59.65 -2.09
CA HIS A 6 31.48 -60.44 -2.34
C HIS A 6 32.76 -59.60 -2.65
N ASP A 7 32.58 -58.40 -3.23
CA ASP A 7 33.68 -57.50 -3.59
C ASP A 7 34.01 -56.51 -2.44
N GLY A 8 33.45 -56.71 -1.26
CA GLY A 8 33.67 -55.84 -0.10
C GLY A 8 32.91 -54.51 -0.14
N ASN A 9 31.98 -54.33 -1.10
CA ASN A 9 31.23 -53.09 -1.23
C ASN A 9 29.90 -53.16 -0.47
N PHE A 10 29.56 -52.02 0.15
CA PHE A 10 28.26 -51.76 0.76
C PHE A 10 27.61 -50.55 0.07
N TYR A 11 26.30 -50.67 -0.21
CA TYR A 11 25.50 -49.62 -0.85
C TYR A 11 24.34 -49.26 0.06
N ALA A 12 24.23 -47.94 0.39
CA ALA A 12 23.08 -47.38 1.08
C ALA A 12 22.51 -46.23 0.26
N SER A 13 21.18 -46.13 0.21
CA SER A 13 20.52 -44.94 -0.33
C SER A 13 20.12 -44.01 0.80
N PHE A 14 20.33 -42.72 0.57
CA PHE A 14 19.92 -41.65 1.47
C PHE A 14 19.10 -40.64 0.68
N THR A 15 17.93 -40.26 1.23
CA THR A 15 17.04 -39.24 0.65
C THR A 15 16.73 -38.18 1.69
N ALA A 16 16.56 -36.94 1.27
CA ALA A 16 16.17 -35.83 2.14
C ALA A 16 15.20 -34.91 1.41
N THR A 17 14.23 -34.40 2.14
CA THR A 17 13.29 -33.36 1.68
C THR A 17 13.76 -31.94 2.06
N LYS A 18 14.72 -31.86 2.99
CA LYS A 18 15.34 -30.59 3.38
C LYS A 18 16.65 -30.39 2.68
N ALA A 19 16.83 -29.24 2.05
CA ALA A 19 18.11 -28.79 1.50
C ALA A 19 19.11 -28.56 2.65
N GLY A 20 20.34 -28.87 2.40
CA GLY A 20 21.40 -28.72 3.41
C GLY A 20 22.60 -29.61 3.17
N VAL A 21 23.58 -29.49 4.05
CA VAL A 21 24.81 -30.28 4.03
C VAL A 21 24.70 -31.38 5.08
N TYR A 22 24.76 -32.62 4.67
CA TYR A 22 24.62 -33.80 5.53
C TYR A 22 25.93 -34.56 5.59
N GLN A 23 26.36 -34.88 6.81
CA GLN A 23 27.52 -35.72 7.05
C GLN A 23 27.07 -37.15 7.28
N LEU A 24 27.44 -38.05 6.36
CA LEU A 24 27.18 -39.49 6.47
C LEU A 24 28.39 -40.16 7.07
N THR A 25 28.20 -41.01 8.07
CA THR A 25 29.24 -41.79 8.68
C THR A 25 28.98 -43.29 8.47
N ALA A 26 29.94 -43.99 7.90
CA ALA A 26 29.96 -45.44 7.84
C ALA A 26 30.93 -45.95 8.91
N THR A 27 30.47 -46.87 9.76
CA THR A 27 31.27 -47.44 10.87
C THR A 27 31.30 -48.98 10.74
N LEU A 28 32.51 -49.55 10.82
CA LEU A 28 32.73 -50.98 10.84
C LEU A 28 32.55 -51.51 12.29
N GLU A 29 32.33 -52.82 12.43
CA GLU A 29 32.21 -53.47 13.75
C GLU A 29 33.45 -53.32 14.64
N ASN A 30 34.63 -53.19 14.00
CA ASN A 30 35.87 -52.95 14.72
C ASN A 30 36.03 -51.51 15.24
N GLY A 31 35.06 -50.59 14.95
CA GLY A 31 35.07 -49.21 15.37
C GLY A 31 35.64 -48.24 14.35
N ASP A 32 36.28 -48.69 13.27
CA ASP A 32 36.75 -47.83 12.22
C ASP A 32 35.59 -47.11 11.52
N SER A 33 35.75 -45.85 11.23
CA SER A 33 34.68 -45.06 10.59
C SER A 33 35.26 -44.13 9.51
N MET A 34 34.40 -43.88 8.48
CA MET A 34 34.63 -42.90 7.43
C MET A 34 33.43 -41.97 7.33
N GLN A 35 33.71 -40.69 7.07
CA GLN A 35 32.70 -39.67 6.88
C GLN A 35 32.71 -39.15 5.45
N GLN A 36 31.52 -38.92 4.91
CA GLN A 36 31.28 -38.31 3.61
C GLN A 36 30.21 -37.23 3.71
N THR A 37 30.49 -36.09 3.10
CA THR A 37 29.52 -35.00 3.03
C THR A 37 28.68 -35.11 1.76
N VAL A 38 27.35 -34.97 1.90
CA VAL A 38 26.40 -34.92 0.79
C VAL A 38 25.59 -33.63 0.91
N THR A 39 25.49 -32.90 -0.18
CA THR A 39 24.72 -31.64 -0.24
C THR A 39 23.44 -31.86 -1.04
N TYR A 40 22.31 -31.56 -0.40
CA TYR A 40 21.02 -31.44 -1.07
C TYR A 40 20.70 -29.96 -1.30
N VAL A 41 20.29 -29.63 -2.52
CA VAL A 41 19.91 -28.26 -2.92
C VAL A 41 18.39 -28.14 -3.05
N PRO A 42 17.82 -26.93 -2.94
CA PRO A 42 16.40 -26.71 -3.19
C PRO A 42 15.99 -27.11 -4.61
N ASN A 43 14.75 -27.56 -4.77
CA ASN A 43 14.21 -27.89 -6.09
C ASN A 43 13.67 -26.62 -6.77
N VAL A 44 14.52 -25.95 -7.53
CA VAL A 44 14.16 -24.69 -8.22
C VAL A 44 13.06 -24.86 -9.29
N ALA A 45 12.83 -26.09 -9.79
CA ALA A 45 11.75 -26.35 -10.74
C ALA A 45 10.35 -26.24 -10.09
N ASN A 46 10.29 -26.47 -8.77
CA ASN A 46 9.06 -26.34 -7.97
C ASN A 46 9.07 -25.08 -7.11
N ALA A 47 9.83 -24.05 -7.52
CA ALA A 47 9.88 -22.78 -6.78
C ALA A 47 8.51 -22.11 -6.71
N GLU A 48 8.18 -21.57 -5.55
CA GLU A 48 7.02 -20.75 -5.29
C GLU A 48 7.46 -19.40 -4.72
N ILE A 49 6.63 -18.37 -4.88
CA ILE A 49 6.87 -17.03 -4.36
C ILE A 49 5.68 -16.62 -3.50
N THR A 50 5.97 -16.02 -2.35
CA THR A 50 4.97 -15.37 -1.49
C THR A 50 5.36 -13.92 -1.29
N LEU A 51 4.38 -13.03 -1.02
CA LEU A 51 4.60 -11.59 -0.87
C LEU A 51 3.91 -11.07 0.39
N ALA A 52 4.62 -10.27 1.18
CA ALA A 52 4.11 -9.64 2.38
C ALA A 52 4.59 -8.19 2.51
N ALA A 53 3.77 -7.35 3.16
CA ALA A 53 4.12 -5.98 3.54
C ALA A 53 4.30 -5.87 5.05
N SER A 54 5.27 -5.08 5.49
CA SER A 54 5.55 -4.87 6.92
C SER A 54 4.56 -3.93 7.59
N LYS A 55 3.89 -3.08 6.79
CA LYS A 55 2.93 -2.07 7.21
C LYS A 55 1.84 -1.90 6.16
N ASP A 56 0.58 -1.87 6.60
CA ASP A 56 -0.62 -1.55 5.82
C ASP A 56 -1.70 -1.06 6.80
N PRO A 57 -2.29 0.15 6.64
CA PRO A 57 -2.06 1.12 5.57
C PRO A 57 -0.76 1.96 5.73
N VAL A 58 -0.35 2.60 4.62
CA VAL A 58 0.78 3.54 4.51
C VAL A 58 0.23 4.94 4.25
N ILE A 59 0.84 5.99 4.80
CA ILE A 59 0.44 7.38 4.50
C ILE A 59 1.01 7.78 3.13
N ALA A 60 0.18 8.40 2.28
CA ALA A 60 0.53 8.84 0.93
C ALA A 60 1.26 10.20 0.93
N ASP A 61 2.33 10.34 1.72
CA ASP A 61 3.12 11.56 1.91
C ASP A 61 4.50 11.51 1.26
N ASN A 62 4.82 10.40 0.57
CA ASN A 62 6.13 10.09 0.00
C ASN A 62 7.28 10.00 1.03
N ASN A 63 6.96 9.94 2.30
CA ASN A 63 7.92 9.78 3.41
C ASN A 63 7.66 8.50 4.20
N ASP A 64 6.40 8.24 4.55
CA ASP A 64 5.99 6.97 5.13
C ASP A 64 6.18 5.82 4.14
N LEU A 65 6.63 4.67 4.63
CA LEU A 65 6.98 3.54 3.76
C LEU A 65 6.56 2.21 4.37
N THR A 66 6.40 1.21 3.50
CA THR A 66 6.33 -0.20 3.88
C THR A 66 7.48 -0.98 3.26
N THR A 67 7.93 -2.03 3.94
CA THR A 67 8.88 -2.99 3.36
C THR A 67 8.09 -4.15 2.78
N LEU A 68 8.23 -4.36 1.48
CA LEU A 68 7.72 -5.53 0.77
C LEU A 68 8.78 -6.63 0.86
N THR A 69 8.37 -7.81 1.28
CA THR A 69 9.23 -9.00 1.34
C THR A 69 8.64 -10.09 0.47
N ALA A 70 9.33 -10.42 -0.60
CA ALA A 70 9.07 -11.64 -1.37
C ALA A 70 9.91 -12.77 -0.79
N THR A 71 9.29 -13.94 -0.59
CA THR A 71 10.00 -15.16 -0.14
C THR A 71 9.88 -16.21 -1.22
N VAL A 72 11.00 -16.73 -1.67
CA VAL A 72 11.10 -17.77 -2.70
C VAL A 72 11.59 -19.06 -2.05
N ALA A 73 10.81 -20.12 -2.18
CA ALA A 73 11.11 -21.44 -1.64
C ALA A 73 10.56 -22.52 -2.59
N ASP A 74 11.06 -23.76 -2.46
CA ASP A 74 10.41 -24.89 -3.11
C ASP A 74 9.18 -25.38 -2.33
N THR A 75 8.43 -26.34 -2.88
CA THR A 75 7.22 -26.91 -2.25
C THR A 75 7.48 -27.58 -0.90
N GLU A 76 8.72 -27.94 -0.62
CA GLU A 76 9.15 -28.53 0.67
C GLU A 76 9.57 -27.45 1.67
N GLY A 77 9.49 -26.17 1.29
CA GLY A 77 9.86 -25.01 2.09
C GLY A 77 11.37 -24.79 2.20
N ASN A 78 12.17 -25.29 1.27
CA ASN A 78 13.58 -24.99 1.20
C ASN A 78 13.78 -23.63 0.52
N ALA A 79 14.48 -22.71 1.21
CA ALA A 79 14.76 -21.38 0.70
C ALA A 79 15.57 -21.42 -0.59
N ILE A 80 15.18 -20.62 -1.59
CA ILE A 80 15.89 -20.49 -2.85
C ILE A 80 16.60 -19.14 -2.89
N ALA A 81 17.90 -19.17 -2.67
CA ALA A 81 18.77 -17.99 -2.70
C ALA A 81 19.22 -17.65 -4.13
N ASN A 82 19.81 -16.45 -4.30
CA ASN A 82 20.42 -15.96 -5.53
C ASN A 82 19.44 -15.92 -6.73
N THR A 83 18.13 -15.75 -6.47
CA THR A 83 17.09 -15.62 -7.50
C THR A 83 16.69 -14.14 -7.61
N GLU A 84 16.68 -13.58 -8.83
CA GLU A 84 16.20 -12.22 -9.06
C GLU A 84 14.68 -12.19 -8.90
N VAL A 85 14.21 -11.25 -8.09
CA VAL A 85 12.80 -10.89 -7.93
C VAL A 85 12.60 -9.47 -8.40
N THR A 86 11.58 -9.25 -9.23
CA THR A 86 11.17 -7.94 -9.72
C THR A 86 9.82 -7.56 -9.14
N PHE A 87 9.77 -6.40 -8.46
CA PHE A 87 8.54 -5.80 -7.95
C PHE A 87 8.06 -4.73 -8.91
N THR A 88 6.76 -4.75 -9.22
CA THR A 88 6.16 -3.80 -10.16
C THR A 88 4.82 -3.29 -9.65
N LEU A 89 4.46 -2.07 -10.09
CA LEU A 89 3.12 -1.48 -9.96
C LEU A 89 2.50 -1.30 -11.35
N PRO A 90 1.17 -1.20 -11.46
CA PRO A 90 0.50 -0.88 -12.71
C PRO A 90 1.00 0.43 -13.33
N GLU A 91 1.09 0.49 -14.65
CA GLU A 91 1.65 1.62 -15.41
C GLU A 91 0.93 2.96 -15.14
N ASP A 92 -0.39 2.91 -14.93
CA ASP A 92 -1.24 4.09 -14.69
C ASP A 92 -1.00 4.76 -13.34
N VAL A 93 -0.38 4.05 -12.40
CA VAL A 93 -0.13 4.57 -11.04
C VAL A 93 1.35 4.62 -10.66
N LYS A 94 2.21 3.90 -11.34
CA LYS A 94 3.64 3.75 -10.96
C LYS A 94 4.38 5.06 -10.76
N ALA A 95 4.02 6.11 -11.49
CA ALA A 95 4.65 7.42 -11.38
C ALA A 95 4.44 8.09 -10.01
N ASN A 96 3.44 7.66 -9.25
CA ASN A 96 3.13 8.17 -7.91
C ASN A 96 3.86 7.41 -6.80
N PHE A 97 4.65 6.38 -7.14
CA PHE A 97 5.29 5.49 -6.19
C PHE A 97 6.78 5.35 -6.44
N THR A 98 7.52 5.06 -5.38
CA THR A 98 8.95 4.78 -5.43
C THR A 98 9.21 3.43 -4.78
N LEU A 99 9.80 2.52 -5.57
CA LEU A 99 10.38 1.27 -5.08
C LEU A 99 11.90 1.47 -4.92
N SER A 100 12.47 1.03 -3.81
CA SER A 100 13.93 0.98 -3.68
C SER A 100 14.54 0.04 -4.73
N ASP A 101 15.79 0.25 -5.07
CA ASP A 101 16.59 -0.57 -6.00
C ASP A 101 15.95 -0.76 -7.39
N GLY A 102 15.08 0.18 -7.80
CA GLY A 102 14.31 0.08 -9.03
C GLY A 102 13.35 -1.11 -9.05
N GLY A 103 12.99 -1.66 -7.87
CA GLY A 103 12.13 -2.83 -7.73
C GLY A 103 12.80 -4.16 -8.05
N LYS A 104 14.14 -4.24 -8.20
CA LYS A 104 14.87 -5.47 -8.52
C LYS A 104 15.85 -5.85 -7.43
N VAL A 105 15.69 -7.03 -6.87
CA VAL A 105 16.53 -7.54 -5.77
C VAL A 105 16.73 -9.03 -5.92
N ILE A 106 17.91 -9.51 -5.51
CA ILE A 106 18.26 -10.94 -5.47
C ILE A 106 17.93 -11.49 -4.09
N THR A 107 17.34 -12.70 -4.03
CA THR A 107 17.03 -13.37 -2.75
C THR A 107 18.31 -13.69 -1.95
N ASP A 108 18.23 -13.45 -0.64
CA ASP A 108 19.26 -13.81 0.34
C ASP A 108 19.31 -15.33 0.63
N ALA A 109 20.14 -15.74 1.58
CA ALA A 109 20.27 -17.14 1.99
C ALA A 109 18.97 -17.75 2.54
N GLU A 110 18.08 -16.93 3.08
CA GLU A 110 16.76 -17.29 3.57
C GLU A 110 15.67 -17.26 2.48
N GLY A 111 16.06 -17.04 1.22
CA GLY A 111 15.16 -16.94 0.07
C GLY A 111 14.36 -15.63 0.01
N LYS A 112 14.77 -14.58 0.72
CA LYS A 112 14.05 -13.33 0.84
C LYS A 112 14.62 -12.22 -0.03
N ALA A 113 13.76 -11.55 -0.79
CA ALA A 113 14.03 -10.31 -1.50
C ALA A 113 13.20 -9.19 -0.90
N LYS A 114 13.81 -8.05 -0.55
CA LYS A 114 13.15 -6.94 0.13
C LYS A 114 13.34 -5.64 -0.63
N VAL A 115 12.23 -4.89 -0.79
CA VAL A 115 12.24 -3.52 -1.27
C VAL A 115 11.37 -2.65 -0.37
N THR A 116 11.64 -1.36 -0.32
CA THR A 116 10.72 -0.39 0.31
C THR A 116 9.82 0.22 -0.74
N LEU A 117 8.56 0.46 -0.36
CA LEU A 117 7.55 1.15 -1.17
C LEU A 117 7.03 2.35 -0.42
N LYS A 118 7.00 3.51 -1.07
CA LYS A 118 6.37 4.74 -0.64
C LYS A 118 5.70 5.43 -1.81
N GLY A 119 4.78 6.37 -1.55
CA GLY A 119 4.06 7.04 -2.63
C GLY A 119 3.26 8.25 -2.18
N THR A 120 2.64 8.92 -3.16
CA THR A 120 1.83 10.13 -2.97
C THR A 120 0.36 9.95 -3.30
N LYS A 121 -0.05 8.78 -3.82
CA LYS A 121 -1.43 8.52 -4.24
C LYS A 121 -2.13 7.59 -3.27
N ALA A 122 -3.19 8.07 -2.62
CA ALA A 122 -4.04 7.26 -1.76
C ALA A 122 -4.89 6.28 -2.58
N GLY A 123 -5.29 5.18 -1.95
CA GLY A 123 -6.08 4.11 -2.54
C GLY A 123 -5.45 2.74 -2.32
N ALA A 124 -6.13 1.71 -2.82
CA ALA A 124 -5.65 0.34 -2.83
C ALA A 124 -4.82 0.10 -4.12
N HIS A 125 -3.55 -0.26 -3.97
CA HIS A 125 -2.63 -0.45 -5.08
C HIS A 125 -2.04 -1.85 -5.08
N THR A 126 -2.18 -2.55 -6.21
CA THR A 126 -1.64 -3.91 -6.35
C THR A 126 -0.16 -3.85 -6.71
N VAL A 127 0.67 -4.47 -5.89
CA VAL A 127 2.08 -4.74 -6.20
C VAL A 127 2.21 -6.18 -6.66
N THR A 128 2.97 -6.40 -7.72
CA THR A 128 3.31 -7.74 -8.22
C THR A 128 4.78 -8.00 -7.98
N ALA A 129 5.12 -9.10 -7.31
CA ALA A 129 6.47 -9.63 -7.26
C ALA A 129 6.57 -10.82 -8.22
N SER A 130 7.53 -10.79 -9.13
CA SER A 130 7.79 -11.86 -10.11
C SER A 130 9.23 -12.34 -10.02
N MET A 131 9.46 -13.64 -10.17
CA MET A 131 10.79 -14.23 -10.19
C MET A 131 11.17 -14.72 -11.59
N THR A 132 12.44 -14.88 -11.84
CA THR A 132 12.93 -15.54 -13.05
C THR A 132 12.30 -16.94 -13.17
N GLY A 133 11.70 -17.23 -14.33
CA GLY A 133 10.93 -18.48 -14.55
C GLY A 133 9.41 -18.26 -14.59
N GLY A 134 8.91 -17.02 -14.40
CA GLY A 134 7.54 -16.62 -14.67
C GLY A 134 6.54 -16.82 -13.51
N LYS A 135 6.96 -17.30 -12.34
CA LYS A 135 6.11 -17.32 -11.15
C LYS A 135 5.98 -15.91 -10.58
N SER A 136 4.79 -15.53 -10.13
CA SER A 136 4.50 -14.22 -9.54
C SER A 136 3.43 -14.33 -8.46
N GLU A 137 3.46 -13.36 -7.54
CA GLU A 137 2.47 -13.17 -6.49
C GLU A 137 2.06 -11.70 -6.43
N GLN A 138 0.83 -11.44 -6.03
CA GLN A 138 0.26 -10.09 -5.93
C GLN A 138 -0.15 -9.78 -4.49
N LEU A 139 0.06 -8.52 -4.10
CA LEU A 139 -0.36 -8.00 -2.81
C LEU A 139 -0.99 -6.63 -3.01
N VAL A 140 -2.15 -6.40 -2.42
CA VAL A 140 -2.74 -5.06 -2.32
C VAL A 140 -2.13 -4.35 -1.13
N VAL A 141 -1.59 -3.15 -1.35
CA VAL A 141 -1.12 -2.23 -0.31
C VAL A 141 -2.04 -1.00 -0.31
N ASN A 142 -2.58 -0.66 0.85
CA ASN A 142 -3.48 0.47 1.01
C ASN A 142 -2.69 1.72 1.40
N PHE A 143 -2.86 2.79 0.62
CA PHE A 143 -2.35 4.12 0.93
C PHE A 143 -3.49 5.02 1.37
N ILE A 144 -3.32 5.76 2.45
CA ILE A 144 -4.29 6.71 2.98
C ILE A 144 -3.80 8.14 2.82
N ALA A 145 -4.72 9.09 2.66
CA ALA A 145 -4.39 10.51 2.54
C ALA A 145 -3.69 11.03 3.81
N ASP A 146 -2.77 12.00 3.63
CA ASP A 146 -2.06 12.65 4.72
C ASP A 146 -2.91 13.78 5.34
N THR A 147 -3.59 13.49 6.43
CA THR A 147 -4.44 14.47 7.13
C THR A 147 -3.68 15.67 7.72
N LEU A 148 -2.36 15.56 7.90
CA LEU A 148 -1.54 16.68 8.41
C LEU A 148 -1.37 17.80 7.38
N THR A 149 -1.55 17.50 6.09
CA THR A 149 -1.47 18.46 4.99
C THR A 149 -2.86 18.79 4.42
N ALA A 150 -3.93 18.55 5.18
CA ALA A 150 -5.31 18.79 4.77
C ALA A 150 -5.50 20.24 4.28
N GLN A 151 -6.28 20.37 3.20
CA GLN A 151 -6.65 21.64 2.59
C GLN A 151 -8.14 21.59 2.24
N VAL A 152 -8.77 22.77 2.24
CA VAL A 152 -10.14 22.93 1.76
C VAL A 152 -10.20 24.00 0.70
N ASN A 153 -10.96 23.75 -0.36
CA ASN A 153 -11.26 24.74 -1.40
C ASN A 153 -12.77 24.91 -1.51
N LEU A 154 -13.23 26.17 -1.48
CA LEU A 154 -14.63 26.53 -1.69
C LEU A 154 -14.88 26.91 -3.14
N ASN A 155 -15.89 26.30 -3.74
CA ASN A 155 -16.42 26.68 -5.05
C ASN A 155 -17.89 27.09 -4.93
N VAL A 156 -18.23 28.22 -5.55
CA VAL A 156 -19.60 28.71 -5.73
C VAL A 156 -20.02 28.37 -7.16
N THR A 157 -21.02 27.50 -7.34
CA THR A 157 -21.33 26.98 -8.68
C THR A 157 -22.13 27.95 -9.53
N GLU A 158 -22.93 28.82 -8.89
CA GLU A 158 -23.71 29.87 -9.56
C GLU A 158 -23.56 31.16 -8.75
N ASP A 159 -23.20 32.23 -9.42
CA ASP A 159 -23.17 33.57 -8.88
C ASP A 159 -24.32 34.40 -9.49
N ASN A 160 -24.73 35.50 -8.86
CA ASN A 160 -25.82 36.39 -9.34
C ASN A 160 -27.22 35.77 -9.28
N PHE A 161 -27.57 35.02 -8.25
CA PHE A 161 -28.94 34.55 -8.01
C PHE A 161 -29.85 35.66 -7.43
N ILE A 162 -31.18 35.53 -7.64
CA ILE A 162 -32.13 36.54 -7.21
C ILE A 162 -32.34 36.49 -5.69
N ALA A 163 -32.23 37.65 -5.04
CA ALA A 163 -32.37 37.80 -3.58
C ALA A 163 -33.90 37.83 -3.17
N ASN A 164 -34.60 36.74 -3.40
CA ASN A 164 -36.03 36.57 -3.10
C ASN A 164 -36.34 35.33 -2.24
N ASN A 165 -35.29 34.73 -1.67
CA ASN A 165 -35.32 33.49 -0.90
C ASN A 165 -35.83 32.25 -1.66
N VAL A 166 -35.98 32.35 -2.99
CA VAL A 166 -36.35 31.24 -3.91
C VAL A 166 -35.16 30.90 -4.80
N GLY A 167 -34.46 31.94 -5.33
CA GLY A 167 -33.21 31.77 -6.02
C GLY A 167 -32.15 31.22 -5.07
N MET A 168 -31.42 30.19 -5.49
CA MET A 168 -30.38 29.55 -4.66
C MET A 168 -29.14 29.23 -5.47
N THR A 169 -28.00 29.27 -4.81
CA THR A 169 -26.75 28.75 -5.33
C THR A 169 -26.30 27.51 -4.55
N ARG A 170 -25.34 26.81 -5.08
CA ARG A 170 -24.66 25.70 -4.40
C ARG A 170 -23.26 26.11 -4.01
N LEU A 171 -22.94 25.83 -2.79
CA LEU A 171 -21.61 25.98 -2.21
C LEU A 171 -21.01 24.58 -2.12
N GLN A 172 -19.89 24.36 -2.78
CA GLN A 172 -19.19 23.07 -2.75
C GLN A 172 -17.82 23.25 -2.11
N ALA A 173 -17.56 22.52 -1.04
CA ALA A 173 -16.24 22.34 -0.47
C ALA A 173 -15.57 21.11 -1.11
N THR A 174 -14.29 21.21 -1.39
CA THR A 174 -13.44 20.06 -1.74
C THR A 174 -12.30 19.99 -0.73
N VAL A 175 -12.22 18.87 -0.01
CA VAL A 175 -11.19 18.63 1.04
C VAL A 175 -10.22 17.59 0.53
N THR A 176 -8.94 17.94 0.48
CA THR A 176 -7.85 17.07 0.02
C THR A 176 -6.65 17.19 0.94
N ASP A 177 -5.71 16.26 0.82
CA ASP A 177 -4.36 16.45 1.36
C ASP A 177 -3.49 17.32 0.42
N GLY A 178 -2.24 17.56 0.81
CA GLY A 178 -1.27 18.34 0.03
C GLY A 178 -0.88 17.70 -1.32
N ASN A 179 -1.13 16.42 -1.50
CA ASN A 179 -0.90 15.68 -2.76
C ASN A 179 -2.16 15.59 -3.63
N GLY A 180 -3.28 16.16 -3.17
CA GLY A 180 -4.56 16.14 -3.88
C GLY A 180 -5.38 14.87 -3.65
N ASN A 181 -5.02 14.03 -2.70
CA ASN A 181 -5.85 12.88 -2.34
C ASN A 181 -7.09 13.34 -1.56
N PRO A 182 -8.30 12.85 -1.92
CA PRO A 182 -9.52 13.27 -1.25
C PRO A 182 -9.57 12.81 0.21
N LEU A 183 -10.09 13.69 1.07
CA LEU A 183 -10.41 13.38 2.47
C LEU A 183 -11.92 13.19 2.60
N ALA A 184 -12.34 11.93 2.69
CA ALA A 184 -13.73 11.53 2.81
C ALA A 184 -14.19 11.48 4.27
N ASN A 185 -15.51 11.60 4.49
CA ASN A 185 -16.17 11.55 5.79
C ASN A 185 -15.77 12.70 6.75
N GLU A 186 -15.29 13.83 6.21
CA GLU A 186 -14.92 14.99 6.99
C GLU A 186 -16.10 15.93 7.17
N ALA A 187 -16.31 16.40 8.40
CA ALA A 187 -17.33 17.40 8.71
C ALA A 187 -16.87 18.79 8.27
N VAL A 188 -17.67 19.41 7.40
CA VAL A 188 -17.43 20.73 6.83
C VAL A 188 -18.53 21.70 7.28
N THR A 189 -18.15 22.92 7.66
CA THR A 189 -19.09 23.97 8.07
C THR A 189 -18.94 25.19 7.18
N PHE A 190 -20.07 25.65 6.63
CA PHE A 190 -20.18 26.89 5.85
C PHE A 190 -20.80 27.97 6.72
N THR A 191 -20.22 29.17 6.67
CA THR A 191 -20.67 30.31 7.47
C THR A 191 -20.69 31.59 6.65
N LEU A 192 -21.56 32.51 7.06
CA LEU A 192 -21.62 33.89 6.57
C LEU A 192 -21.25 34.85 7.70
N PRO A 193 -20.86 36.11 7.38
CA PRO A 193 -20.64 37.12 8.38
C PRO A 193 -21.86 37.30 9.29
N ALA A 194 -21.64 37.50 10.57
CA ALA A 194 -22.70 37.55 11.59
C ALA A 194 -23.72 38.68 11.33
N ASP A 195 -23.27 39.82 10.78
CA ASP A 195 -24.08 40.99 10.50
C ASP A 195 -25.07 40.80 9.34
N VAL A 196 -24.89 39.78 8.53
CA VAL A 196 -25.76 39.49 7.38
C VAL A 196 -26.41 38.07 7.42
N SER A 197 -25.93 37.20 8.27
CA SER A 197 -26.34 35.79 8.32
C SER A 197 -27.85 35.62 8.47
N ALA A 198 -28.55 36.53 9.22
CA ALA A 198 -30.01 36.47 9.37
C ALA A 198 -30.81 36.70 8.08
N SER A 199 -30.19 37.25 7.02
CA SER A 199 -30.82 37.50 5.72
C SER A 199 -30.61 36.33 4.75
N PHE A 200 -29.94 35.25 5.16
CA PHE A 200 -29.57 34.12 4.35
C PHE A 200 -29.97 32.80 5.01
N THR A 201 -30.20 31.80 4.19
CA THR A 201 -30.47 30.42 4.62
C THR A 201 -29.46 29.48 3.98
N LEU A 202 -28.68 28.84 4.83
CA LEU A 202 -27.81 27.72 4.44
C LEU A 202 -28.59 26.41 4.55
N GLY A 203 -28.63 25.65 3.47
CA GLY A 203 -29.17 24.28 3.48
C GLY A 203 -28.42 23.42 4.51
N GLN A 204 -29.10 22.45 5.10
CA GLN A 204 -28.55 21.55 6.12
C GLN A 204 -27.94 22.28 7.36
N GLY A 205 -28.39 23.52 7.63
CA GLY A 205 -27.83 24.34 8.70
C GLY A 205 -26.37 24.75 8.49
N GLY A 206 -25.90 24.75 7.23
CA GLY A 206 -24.53 25.09 6.87
C GLY A 206 -23.49 23.97 7.15
N SER A 207 -23.93 22.75 7.44
CA SER A 207 -23.04 21.63 7.72
C SER A 207 -23.25 20.49 6.72
N ALA A 208 -22.16 19.88 6.26
CA ALA A 208 -22.17 18.72 5.38
C ALA A 208 -20.97 17.80 5.67
N ILE A 209 -21.01 16.58 5.17
CA ILE A 209 -19.91 15.59 5.28
C ILE A 209 -19.37 15.32 3.89
N THR A 210 -18.04 15.25 3.75
CA THR A 210 -17.42 14.96 2.46
C THR A 210 -17.68 13.52 1.99
N ASP A 211 -17.97 13.39 0.71
CA ASP A 211 -18.10 12.10 0.03
C ASP A 211 -16.73 11.44 -0.22
N ILE A 212 -16.73 10.29 -0.92
CA ILE A 212 -15.50 9.56 -1.28
C ILE A 212 -14.51 10.36 -2.14
N ASN A 213 -14.99 11.42 -2.81
CA ASN A 213 -14.17 12.33 -3.62
C ASN A 213 -13.73 13.57 -2.83
N GLY A 214 -13.95 13.60 -1.52
CA GLY A 214 -13.66 14.73 -0.64
C GLY A 214 -14.60 15.92 -0.82
N LYS A 215 -15.80 15.75 -1.41
CA LYS A 215 -16.73 16.84 -1.72
C LYS A 215 -17.90 16.89 -0.75
N ALA A 216 -18.21 18.11 -0.29
CA ALA A 216 -19.39 18.41 0.53
C ALA A 216 -20.14 19.60 -0.06
N GLU A 217 -21.48 19.58 -0.09
CA GLU A 217 -22.30 20.62 -0.68
C GLU A 217 -23.42 21.07 0.26
N VAL A 218 -23.69 22.38 0.24
CA VAL A 218 -24.89 22.98 0.80
C VAL A 218 -25.50 23.98 -0.19
N THR A 219 -26.78 24.30 -0.03
CA THR A 219 -27.43 25.38 -0.78
C THR A 219 -27.39 26.69 0.01
N LEU A 220 -27.36 27.81 -0.69
CA LEU A 220 -27.48 29.15 -0.13
C LEU A 220 -28.60 29.91 -0.85
N SER A 221 -29.54 30.46 -0.10
CA SER A 221 -30.53 31.41 -0.57
C SER A 221 -30.57 32.64 0.34
N GLY A 222 -31.17 33.74 -0.11
CA GLY A 222 -31.26 34.95 0.71
C GLY A 222 -32.20 35.99 0.18
N THR A 223 -32.47 37.03 1.00
CA THR A 223 -33.35 38.17 0.70
C THR A 223 -32.61 39.48 0.54
N LYS A 224 -31.30 39.51 0.88
CA LYS A 224 -30.49 40.74 0.82
C LYS A 224 -29.58 40.72 -0.41
N SER A 225 -29.72 41.70 -1.30
CA SER A 225 -28.85 41.83 -2.46
C SER A 225 -27.48 42.39 -2.06
N GLY A 226 -26.44 41.97 -2.76
CA GLY A 226 -25.05 42.41 -2.49
C GLY A 226 -24.09 41.24 -2.68
N THR A 227 -22.80 41.52 -2.50
CA THR A 227 -21.73 40.52 -2.49
C THR A 227 -21.30 40.25 -1.04
N TYR A 228 -21.34 39.00 -0.64
CA TYR A 228 -21.04 38.59 0.73
C TYR A 228 -20.09 37.43 0.73
N PRO A 229 -19.01 37.49 1.54
CA PRO A 229 -18.08 36.36 1.64
C PRO A 229 -18.73 35.17 2.34
N VAL A 230 -18.47 33.99 1.82
CA VAL A 230 -18.82 32.72 2.48
C VAL A 230 -17.52 32.05 2.89
N THR A 231 -17.46 31.57 4.11
CA THR A 231 -16.31 30.81 4.63
C THR A 231 -16.71 29.37 4.80
N VAL A 232 -15.87 28.47 4.32
CA VAL A 232 -15.93 27.03 4.63
C VAL A 232 -14.79 26.67 5.56
N SER A 233 -15.04 25.80 6.52
CA SER A 233 -14.04 25.31 7.47
C SER A 233 -14.16 23.80 7.69
N VAL A 234 -13.02 23.15 7.91
CA VAL A 234 -12.90 21.78 8.37
C VAL A 234 -12.26 21.79 9.75
N ASN A 235 -13.10 21.70 10.77
CA ASN A 235 -12.67 21.95 12.15
C ASN A 235 -11.61 20.97 12.66
N ASN A 236 -11.66 19.71 12.23
CA ASN A 236 -10.71 18.66 12.62
C ASN A 236 -9.26 19.02 12.26
N TYR A 237 -9.07 19.82 11.22
CA TYR A 237 -7.73 20.18 10.70
C TYR A 237 -7.40 21.65 10.86
N GLY A 238 -8.36 22.49 11.30
CA GLY A 238 -8.16 23.93 11.46
C GLY A 238 -7.95 24.68 10.13
N VAL A 239 -8.42 24.13 9.01
CA VAL A 239 -8.28 24.72 7.67
C VAL A 239 -9.58 25.37 7.21
N SER A 240 -9.47 26.46 6.44
CA SER A 240 -10.62 27.20 5.91
C SER A 240 -10.29 27.85 4.57
N ASP A 241 -11.34 28.13 3.79
CA ASP A 241 -11.29 28.95 2.56
C ASP A 241 -12.47 29.91 2.54
N THR A 242 -12.31 31.06 1.90
CA THR A 242 -13.33 32.12 1.82
C THR A 242 -13.43 32.63 0.40
N LYS A 243 -14.63 32.74 -0.12
CA LYS A 243 -14.95 33.29 -1.44
C LYS A 243 -15.98 34.42 -1.32
#